data_dbcfc3a0d23dc36843ad594ccb61f7e8
#
_entry.id   dbcfc3a0d23dc36843ad594ccb61f7e8
#
_cell.length_a   1.000
_cell.length_b   1.000
_cell.length_c   1.000
_cell.angle_alpha   90.00
_cell.angle_beta   90.00
_cell.angle_gamma   90.00
#
_symmetry.space_group_name_H-M   'P 1'
#
loop_
_entity.id
_entity.type
_entity.pdbx_description
1 polymer ?
#
loop_
_entity_poly.entity_id
_entity_poly.type
_entity_poly.pdbx_seq_one_letter_code
_entity_poly.pdbx_strand_id
1 'polypeptide(L)'
;LNILNILNQKYNITEADFLSSEIEVVPAFRARSLGFDGSMVAAYGQDDKICAYTSLSAMMTLENVKTTAVCILSDKEEIGSMGNTGMESHMFDYFVSELLNKTGENRPNLLDKVFCFSRMLSADVDAGFDPLYASVSDRTNAAFLGRGIGLNKYTGARGKSGASDANAEFVAWVRRVLEKNDIRYQISELGKVDVGGGGTIAYILANKGVDVIDCGIPVLSMHAPYVVTS
;
A
#
# COMPACT_ATOMS: atom_id res chain seq x y z
N LEU A 1 -8.32 0.84 36.84
CA LEU A 1 -8.75 2.00 37.65
C LEU A 1 -7.73 3.14 37.59
N ASN A 2 -6.44 2.89 37.69
CA ASN A 2 -5.43 3.96 37.64
C ASN A 2 -5.34 4.65 36.27
N ILE A 3 -5.49 3.91 35.18
CA ILE A 3 -5.47 4.46 33.80
C ILE A 3 -6.66 5.40 33.58
N LEU A 4 -7.87 5.01 33.98
CA LEU A 4 -9.06 5.85 33.87
C LEU A 4 -8.89 7.17 34.64
N ASN A 5 -8.30 7.12 35.84
CA ASN A 5 -7.99 8.33 36.60
C ASN A 5 -6.99 9.24 35.88
N ILE A 6 -5.94 8.68 35.28
CA ILE A 6 -4.96 9.44 34.49
C ILE A 6 -5.62 10.08 33.28
N LEU A 7 -6.43 9.33 32.55
CA LEU A 7 -7.16 9.83 31.38
C LEU A 7 -8.16 10.92 31.78
N ASN A 8 -8.88 10.74 32.86
CA ASN A 8 -9.80 11.75 33.36
C ASN A 8 -9.07 13.04 33.77
N GLN A 9 -7.99 12.92 34.54
CA GLN A 9 -7.22 14.10 34.99
C GLN A 9 -6.56 14.86 33.85
N LYS A 10 -6.06 14.17 32.81
CA LYS A 10 -5.33 14.80 31.71
C LYS A 10 -6.23 15.29 30.59
N TYR A 11 -7.29 14.55 30.28
CA TYR A 11 -8.07 14.73 29.07
C TYR A 11 -9.57 14.86 29.31
N ASN A 12 -10.00 14.81 30.58
CA ASN A 12 -11.42 14.78 30.98
C ASN A 12 -12.23 13.63 30.36
N ILE A 13 -11.56 12.51 30.11
CA ILE A 13 -12.16 11.29 29.56
C ILE A 13 -12.80 10.50 30.70
N THR A 14 -14.04 10.07 30.51
CA THR A 14 -14.78 9.19 31.42
C THR A 14 -14.64 7.72 31.02
N GLU A 15 -15.11 6.81 31.85
CA GLU A 15 -15.15 5.38 31.49
C GLU A 15 -16.05 5.12 30.28
N ALA A 16 -17.14 5.86 30.14
CA ALA A 16 -18.04 5.75 28.98
C ALA A 16 -17.35 6.16 27.68
N ASP A 17 -16.56 7.23 27.72
CA ASP A 17 -15.75 7.65 26.55
C ASP A 17 -14.69 6.61 26.23
N PHE A 18 -14.03 6.04 27.24
CA PHE A 18 -13.01 5.00 27.07
C PHE A 18 -13.58 3.73 26.40
N LEU A 19 -14.80 3.32 26.75
CA LEU A 19 -15.45 2.14 26.17
C LEU A 19 -15.74 2.27 24.68
N SER A 20 -15.91 3.49 24.17
CA SER A 20 -16.19 3.76 22.76
C SER A 20 -15.00 4.35 22.01
N SER A 21 -13.83 4.47 22.65
CA SER A 21 -12.64 5.04 22.03
C SER A 21 -11.86 4.02 21.20
N GLU A 22 -11.18 4.52 20.18
CA GLU A 22 -10.10 3.82 19.49
C GLU A 22 -8.77 4.27 20.12
N ILE A 23 -8.01 3.34 20.65
CA ILE A 23 -6.73 3.63 21.32
C ILE A 23 -5.64 2.77 20.69
N GLU A 24 -4.62 3.43 20.15
CA GLU A 24 -3.46 2.80 19.59
C GLU A 24 -2.25 2.96 20.51
N VAL A 25 -1.52 1.88 20.72
CA VAL A 25 -0.25 1.88 21.44
C VAL A 25 0.87 1.63 20.43
N VAL A 26 1.62 2.67 20.15
CA VAL A 26 2.65 2.65 19.11
C VAL A 26 4.04 2.96 19.69
N PRO A 27 5.14 2.50 19.04
CA PRO A 27 6.49 2.88 19.43
C PRO A 27 6.70 4.40 19.39
N ALA A 28 7.33 4.95 20.44
CA ALA A 28 7.56 6.39 20.59
C ALA A 28 8.93 6.85 20.06
N PHE A 29 9.75 5.98 19.53
CA PHE A 29 11.07 6.36 19.03
C PHE A 29 11.03 6.92 17.60
N ARG A 30 12.05 7.70 17.29
CA ARG A 30 12.17 8.36 15.98
C ARG A 30 12.84 7.47 14.96
N ALA A 31 12.60 7.76 13.68
CA ALA A 31 13.40 7.21 12.59
C ALA A 31 14.90 7.45 12.79
N ARG A 32 15.72 6.50 12.38
CA ARG A 32 17.19 6.53 12.51
C ARG A 32 17.85 6.07 11.22
N SER A 33 18.96 6.69 10.89
CA SER A 33 19.89 6.16 9.90
C SER A 33 20.45 4.81 10.37
N LEU A 34 20.57 3.86 9.44
CA LEU A 34 21.10 2.52 9.68
C LEU A 34 22.17 2.19 8.63
N GLY A 35 23.11 1.34 9.02
CA GLY A 35 24.30 1.00 8.22
C GLY A 35 25.49 1.90 8.52
N PHE A 36 26.70 1.44 8.19
CA PHE A 36 27.95 2.20 8.42
C PHE A 36 27.99 3.48 7.57
N ASP A 37 27.36 3.45 6.43
CA ASP A 37 27.27 4.55 5.46
C ASP A 37 25.95 5.35 5.58
N GLY A 38 25.06 4.95 6.49
CA GLY A 38 23.76 5.58 6.66
C GLY A 38 22.81 5.39 5.47
N SER A 39 23.03 4.39 4.64
CA SER A 39 22.24 4.14 3.41
C SER A 39 20.85 3.58 3.66
N MET A 40 20.54 3.19 4.89
CA MET A 40 19.25 2.65 5.28
C MET A 40 18.58 3.51 6.35
N VAL A 41 17.26 3.37 6.44
CA VAL A 41 16.42 4.00 7.46
C VAL A 41 15.71 2.93 8.26
N ALA A 42 15.79 3.02 9.58
CA ALA A 42 15.01 2.20 10.50
C ALA A 42 13.94 3.07 11.17
N ALA A 43 12.69 2.70 11.03
CA ALA A 43 11.55 3.44 11.59
C ALA A 43 10.36 2.54 11.84
N TYR A 44 9.47 2.98 12.72
CA TYR A 44 8.16 2.36 12.90
C TYR A 44 7.19 2.78 11.79
N GLY A 45 6.38 1.81 11.33
CA GLY A 45 5.27 2.09 10.42
C GLY A 45 5.72 2.49 9.02
N GLN A 46 6.88 2.01 8.54
CA GLN A 46 7.26 2.15 7.13
C GLN A 46 6.32 1.36 6.21
N ASP A 47 5.72 0.33 6.74
CA ASP A 47 4.51 -0.28 6.24
C ASP A 47 3.28 0.49 6.80
N ASP A 48 2.55 1.28 6.00
CA ASP A 48 2.95 1.68 4.63
C ASP A 48 3.14 3.21 4.51
N LYS A 49 3.70 3.84 5.54
CA LYS A 49 3.94 5.29 5.49
C LYS A 49 4.88 5.72 4.36
N ILE A 50 5.80 4.85 3.95
CA ILE A 50 6.76 5.22 2.93
C ILE A 50 6.11 5.29 1.54
N CYS A 51 5.27 4.33 1.17
CA CYS A 51 4.56 4.38 -0.11
C CYS A 51 3.42 5.41 -0.07
N ALA A 52 2.74 5.56 1.06
CA ALA A 52 1.74 6.62 1.25
C ALA A 52 2.35 8.02 1.08
N TYR A 53 3.50 8.28 1.69
CA TYR A 53 4.22 9.55 1.56
C TYR A 53 4.69 9.82 0.13
N THR A 54 5.28 8.83 -0.53
CA THR A 54 5.78 9.00 -1.90
C THR A 54 4.64 9.17 -2.90
N SER A 55 3.52 8.46 -2.73
CA SER A 55 2.31 8.61 -3.54
C SER A 55 1.70 10.00 -3.39
N LEU A 56 1.54 10.48 -2.15
CA LEU A 56 1.04 11.84 -1.90
C LEU A 56 1.99 12.89 -2.46
N SER A 57 3.31 12.72 -2.26
CA SER A 57 4.32 13.66 -2.77
C SER A 57 4.28 13.74 -4.31
N ALA A 58 4.12 12.60 -4.99
CA ALA A 58 3.95 12.58 -6.43
C ALA A 58 2.70 13.36 -6.87
N MET A 59 1.57 13.16 -6.19
CA MET A 59 0.34 13.92 -6.47
C MET A 59 0.52 15.44 -6.32
N MET A 60 1.22 15.87 -5.27
CA MET A 60 1.45 17.30 -4.99
C MET A 60 2.36 17.98 -6.04
N THR A 61 3.11 17.20 -6.82
CA THR A 61 4.01 17.72 -7.88
C THR A 61 3.42 17.67 -9.28
N LEU A 62 2.20 17.13 -9.43
CA LEU A 62 1.56 17.03 -10.74
C LEU A 62 1.12 18.40 -11.26
N GLU A 63 1.55 18.69 -12.48
CA GLU A 63 1.14 19.87 -13.22
C GLU A 63 0.60 19.48 -14.61
N ASN A 64 -0.41 20.19 -15.10
CA ASN A 64 -0.96 20.04 -16.44
C ASN A 64 -1.34 18.60 -16.82
N VAL A 65 -1.97 17.86 -15.91
CA VAL A 65 -2.41 16.49 -16.15
C VAL A 65 -3.47 16.42 -17.25
N LYS A 66 -3.31 15.45 -18.15
CA LYS A 66 -4.26 15.22 -19.25
C LYS A 66 -5.44 14.32 -18.84
N THR A 67 -5.29 13.58 -17.79
CA THR A 67 -6.29 12.67 -17.22
C THR A 67 -6.41 12.90 -15.73
N THR A 68 -7.54 12.59 -15.14
CA THR A 68 -7.74 12.70 -13.70
C THR A 68 -6.74 11.79 -12.98
N ALA A 69 -5.99 12.36 -12.05
CA ALA A 69 -5.11 11.62 -11.14
C ALA A 69 -5.75 11.58 -9.75
N VAL A 70 -5.69 10.42 -9.10
CA VAL A 70 -6.24 10.21 -7.77
C VAL A 70 -5.20 9.49 -6.92
N CYS A 71 -4.98 9.98 -5.69
CA CYS A 71 -4.23 9.27 -4.66
C CYS A 71 -5.22 8.85 -3.58
N ILE A 72 -5.25 7.56 -3.29
CA ILE A 72 -6.10 6.99 -2.24
C ILE A 72 -5.17 6.52 -1.13
N LEU A 73 -5.38 7.04 0.07
CA LEU A 73 -4.73 6.55 1.28
C LEU A 73 -5.78 5.73 2.02
N SER A 74 -5.69 4.41 1.86
CA SER A 74 -6.67 3.47 2.38
C SER A 74 -6.42 3.18 3.84
N ASP A 75 -7.49 3.08 4.62
CA ASP A 75 -7.49 2.62 6.01
C ASP A 75 -7.75 1.11 6.07
N LYS A 76 -7.33 0.48 7.18
CA LYS A 76 -7.67 -0.91 7.53
C LYS A 76 -7.15 -1.98 6.55
N GLU A 77 -6.08 -1.70 5.83
CA GLU A 77 -5.46 -2.70 4.95
C GLU A 77 -5.08 -3.96 5.73
N GLU A 78 -4.40 -3.82 6.86
CA GLU A 78 -3.86 -4.89 7.70
C GLU A 78 -4.90 -5.82 8.33
N ILE A 79 -6.15 -5.41 8.35
CA ILE A 79 -7.27 -6.24 8.81
C ILE A 79 -8.19 -6.71 7.67
N GLY A 80 -7.69 -6.64 6.43
CA GLY A 80 -8.40 -7.11 5.24
C GLY A 80 -9.28 -6.06 4.58
N SER A 81 -8.97 -4.77 4.73
CA SER A 81 -9.65 -3.64 4.07
C SER A 81 -11.16 -3.55 4.36
N MET A 82 -11.60 -4.16 5.44
CA MET A 82 -13.01 -4.28 5.82
C MET A 82 -13.53 -3.03 6.52
N GLY A 83 -14.87 -2.92 6.60
CA GLY A 83 -15.55 -1.81 7.26
C GLY A 83 -15.80 -0.63 6.32
N ASN A 84 -16.41 0.43 6.86
CA ASN A 84 -16.88 1.57 6.05
C ASN A 84 -15.78 2.54 5.62
N THR A 85 -14.56 2.41 6.13
CA THR A 85 -13.37 3.21 5.76
C THR A 85 -12.32 2.39 5.03
N GLY A 86 -12.44 1.05 5.01
CA GLY A 86 -11.56 0.18 4.25
C GLY A 86 -11.84 0.22 2.75
N MET A 87 -10.89 -0.23 1.94
CA MET A 87 -10.99 -0.19 0.47
C MET A 87 -12.09 -1.11 -0.09
N GLU A 88 -12.52 -2.14 0.66
CA GLU A 88 -13.67 -3.00 0.31
C GLU A 88 -15.02 -2.27 0.42
N SER A 89 -15.07 -1.10 1.06
CA SER A 89 -16.30 -0.31 1.16
C SER A 89 -16.68 0.31 -0.18
N HIS A 90 -17.94 0.73 -0.30
CA HIS A 90 -18.40 1.51 -1.46
C HIS A 90 -17.98 3.00 -1.43
N MET A 91 -17.18 3.42 -0.46
CA MET A 91 -16.81 4.82 -0.29
C MET A 91 -16.10 5.39 -1.52
N PHE A 92 -15.17 4.63 -2.10
CA PHE A 92 -14.47 5.06 -3.29
C PHE A 92 -15.38 5.12 -4.53
N ASP A 93 -16.25 4.13 -4.71
CA ASP A 93 -17.24 4.11 -5.80
C ASP A 93 -18.17 5.31 -5.71
N TYR A 94 -18.64 5.61 -4.50
CA TYR A 94 -19.47 6.77 -4.23
C TYR A 94 -18.74 8.07 -4.54
N PHE A 95 -17.50 8.21 -4.08
CA PHE A 95 -16.67 9.39 -4.34
C PHE A 95 -16.48 9.63 -5.86
N VAL A 96 -16.14 8.61 -6.62
CA VAL A 96 -15.96 8.72 -8.08
C VAL A 96 -17.29 9.05 -8.74
N SER A 97 -18.39 8.43 -8.33
CA SER A 97 -19.73 8.73 -8.85
C SER A 97 -20.12 10.19 -8.62
N GLU A 98 -19.84 10.74 -7.44
CA GLU A 98 -20.12 12.16 -7.15
C GLU A 98 -19.26 13.11 -7.99
N LEU A 99 -17.99 12.75 -8.24
CA LEU A 99 -17.17 13.52 -9.19
C LEU A 99 -17.76 13.51 -10.60
N LEU A 100 -18.18 12.36 -11.09
CA LEU A 100 -18.80 12.21 -12.42
C LEU A 100 -20.11 13.01 -12.49
N ASN A 101 -20.96 12.95 -11.48
CA ASN A 101 -22.19 13.73 -11.41
C ASN A 101 -21.91 15.24 -11.54
N LYS A 102 -20.82 15.73 -10.89
CA LYS A 102 -20.42 17.15 -10.94
C LYS A 102 -19.91 17.59 -12.31
N THR A 103 -19.45 16.66 -13.15
CA THR A 103 -19.05 16.97 -14.55
C THR A 103 -20.27 17.15 -15.48
N GLY A 104 -21.47 16.82 -15.01
CA GLY A 104 -22.70 16.83 -15.81
C GLY A 104 -22.83 15.64 -16.76
N GLU A 105 -21.95 14.67 -16.67
CA GLU A 105 -21.99 13.44 -17.46
C GLU A 105 -23.00 12.47 -16.86
N ASN A 106 -24.01 12.10 -17.63
CA ASN A 106 -25.06 11.17 -17.22
C ASN A 106 -25.23 10.09 -18.28
N ARG A 107 -24.25 9.20 -18.36
CA ARG A 107 -24.27 8.05 -19.29
C ARG A 107 -24.46 6.75 -18.52
N PRO A 108 -25.25 5.81 -19.03
CA PRO A 108 -25.37 4.49 -18.40
C PRO A 108 -24.01 3.82 -18.20
N ASN A 109 -23.82 3.21 -17.06
CA ASN A 109 -22.61 2.47 -16.68
C ASN A 109 -21.32 3.33 -16.75
N LEU A 110 -21.43 4.64 -16.48
CA LEU A 110 -20.28 5.54 -16.60
C LEU A 110 -19.19 5.19 -15.59
N LEU A 111 -19.55 4.83 -14.36
CA LEU A 111 -18.59 4.42 -13.33
C LEU A 111 -17.77 3.19 -13.77
N ASP A 112 -18.47 2.14 -14.24
CA ASP A 112 -17.81 0.91 -14.70
C ASP A 112 -16.87 1.20 -15.88
N LYS A 113 -17.28 2.06 -16.80
CA LYS A 113 -16.43 2.49 -17.92
C LYS A 113 -15.20 3.24 -17.44
N VAL A 114 -15.34 4.14 -16.46
CA VAL A 114 -14.19 4.86 -15.89
C VAL A 114 -13.24 3.89 -15.26
N PHE A 115 -13.71 2.93 -14.50
CA PHE A 115 -12.84 1.90 -13.91
C PHE A 115 -12.12 1.06 -14.98
N CYS A 116 -12.82 0.57 -15.99
CA CYS A 116 -12.22 -0.21 -17.08
C CYS A 116 -11.16 0.55 -17.90
N PHE A 117 -11.16 1.86 -17.90
CA PHE A 117 -10.15 2.69 -18.56
C PHE A 117 -9.13 3.32 -17.59
N SER A 118 -9.22 2.98 -16.32
CA SER A 118 -8.32 3.47 -15.29
C SER A 118 -7.12 2.55 -15.08
N ARG A 119 -6.05 3.11 -14.53
CA ARG A 119 -4.83 2.39 -14.17
C ARG A 119 -4.43 2.75 -12.76
N MET A 120 -3.93 1.77 -12.01
CA MET A 120 -3.53 1.94 -10.62
C MET A 120 -2.16 1.31 -10.38
N LEU A 121 -1.30 2.04 -9.68
CA LEU A 121 -0.20 1.45 -8.93
C LEU A 121 -0.71 1.21 -7.52
N SER A 122 -0.80 -0.04 -7.11
CA SER A 122 -1.08 -0.42 -5.73
C SER A 122 0.25 -0.28 -4.98
N ALA A 123 0.43 0.89 -4.39
CA ALA A 123 1.67 1.25 -3.73
C ALA A 123 1.62 0.76 -2.29
N ASP A 124 2.33 -0.32 -2.03
CA ASP A 124 2.50 -0.93 -0.73
C ASP A 124 3.94 -1.45 -0.59
N VAL A 125 4.46 -1.60 0.62
CA VAL A 125 5.82 -2.10 0.81
C VAL A 125 5.95 -3.55 0.32
N ASP A 126 7.13 -3.91 -0.15
CA ASP A 126 7.44 -5.27 -0.60
C ASP A 126 8.28 -6.01 0.45
N ALA A 127 8.12 -7.32 0.55
CA ALA A 127 8.88 -8.15 1.46
C ALA A 127 10.33 -8.31 0.94
N GLY A 128 11.27 -7.62 1.57
CA GLY A 128 12.70 -7.74 1.26
C GLY A 128 13.26 -9.11 1.66
N PHE A 129 14.18 -9.64 0.84
CA PHE A 129 14.87 -10.89 1.17
C PHE A 129 15.70 -10.71 2.44
N ASP A 130 15.37 -11.48 3.47
CA ASP A 130 16.13 -11.56 4.71
C ASP A 130 16.95 -12.87 4.75
N PRO A 131 18.29 -12.79 4.73
CA PRO A 131 19.13 -13.99 4.78
C PRO A 131 18.99 -14.79 6.07
N LEU A 132 18.50 -14.20 7.17
CA LEU A 132 18.23 -14.91 8.43
C LEU A 132 16.96 -15.75 8.35
N TYR A 133 16.05 -15.43 7.44
CA TYR A 133 14.77 -16.12 7.23
C TYR A 133 14.61 -16.58 5.77
N ALA A 134 15.69 -16.98 5.12
CA ALA A 134 15.73 -17.35 3.71
C ALA A 134 14.71 -18.44 3.30
N SER A 135 14.26 -19.27 4.24
CA SER A 135 13.32 -20.36 3.96
C SER A 135 11.90 -19.89 3.59
N VAL A 136 11.51 -18.67 3.98
CA VAL A 136 10.18 -18.11 3.70
C VAL A 136 10.12 -17.35 2.36
N SER A 137 11.25 -17.24 1.66
CA SER A 137 11.36 -16.55 0.38
C SER A 137 11.88 -17.47 -0.71
N ASP A 138 11.50 -17.23 -1.95
CA ASP A 138 12.22 -17.73 -3.11
C ASP A 138 13.22 -16.66 -3.56
N ARG A 139 14.51 -16.94 -3.41
CA ARG A 139 15.57 -15.98 -3.71
C ARG A 139 15.56 -15.48 -5.16
N THR A 140 15.03 -16.27 -6.08
CA THR A 140 14.95 -15.89 -7.50
C THR A 140 13.84 -14.87 -7.78
N ASN A 141 12.83 -14.81 -6.90
CA ASN A 141 11.66 -13.96 -7.02
C ASN A 141 11.51 -12.97 -5.85
N ALA A 142 12.48 -12.89 -4.95
CA ALA A 142 12.43 -11.97 -3.82
C ALA A 142 12.97 -10.59 -4.18
N ALA A 143 12.40 -9.57 -3.58
CA ALA A 143 12.92 -8.22 -3.64
C ALA A 143 14.16 -8.06 -2.72
N PHE A 144 15.08 -7.19 -3.09
CA PHE A 144 16.28 -6.87 -2.31
C PHE A 144 16.36 -5.37 -2.04
N LEU A 145 16.72 -5.00 -0.82
CA LEU A 145 16.99 -3.61 -0.47
C LEU A 145 18.08 -3.02 -1.37
N GLY A 146 17.96 -1.74 -1.70
CA GLY A 146 18.95 -1.03 -2.53
C GLY A 146 18.93 -1.37 -4.02
N ARG A 147 17.99 -2.21 -4.50
CA ARG A 147 17.88 -2.58 -5.92
C ARG A 147 16.71 -1.92 -6.65
N GLY A 148 16.11 -0.93 -6.04
CA GLY A 148 14.95 -0.24 -6.60
C GLY A 148 13.63 -0.83 -6.14
N ILE A 149 12.55 -0.34 -6.69
CA ILE A 149 11.18 -0.73 -6.33
C ILE A 149 10.87 -2.16 -6.80
N GLY A 150 10.08 -2.88 -6.01
CA GLY A 150 9.50 -4.15 -6.42
C GLY A 150 8.29 -3.95 -7.31
N LEU A 151 8.17 -4.71 -8.37
CA LEU A 151 6.96 -4.85 -9.17
C LEU A 151 6.46 -6.27 -9.01
N ASN A 152 5.30 -6.42 -8.38
CA ASN A 152 4.69 -7.72 -8.16
C ASN A 152 3.57 -7.90 -9.19
N LYS A 153 3.86 -8.67 -10.24
CA LYS A 153 2.85 -9.03 -11.24
C LYS A 153 1.73 -9.85 -10.62
N TYR A 154 2.07 -10.71 -9.68
CA TYR A 154 1.16 -11.57 -8.96
C TYR A 154 1.30 -11.38 -7.46
N THR A 155 0.19 -11.23 -6.77
CA THR A 155 0.10 -11.20 -5.31
C THR A 155 -0.97 -12.16 -4.82
N GLY A 156 -0.91 -12.54 -3.56
CA GLY A 156 -1.90 -13.40 -2.93
C GLY A 156 -1.32 -14.24 -1.81
N ALA A 157 -2.05 -14.35 -0.71
CA ALA A 157 -1.66 -15.18 0.41
C ALA A 157 -1.78 -16.67 0.03
N ARG A 158 -0.73 -17.44 0.21
CA ARG A 158 -0.63 -18.87 -0.14
C ARG A 158 -1.05 -19.14 -1.60
N GLY A 159 -0.76 -18.18 -2.47
CA GLY A 159 -1.03 -18.28 -3.89
C GLY A 159 -2.48 -18.06 -4.35
N LYS A 160 -3.43 -17.76 -3.46
CA LYS A 160 -4.86 -17.66 -3.86
C LYS A 160 -5.67 -16.61 -3.14
N SER A 161 -5.48 -16.38 -1.85
CA SER A 161 -6.32 -15.47 -1.08
C SER A 161 -5.93 -14.01 -1.31
N GLY A 162 -6.89 -13.15 -1.64
CA GLY A 162 -6.64 -11.76 -1.99
C GLY A 162 -5.72 -11.60 -3.19
N ALA A 163 -5.78 -12.56 -4.13
CA ALA A 163 -4.86 -12.60 -5.26
C ALA A 163 -5.19 -11.52 -6.30
N SER A 164 -4.13 -10.91 -6.84
CA SER A 164 -4.17 -10.07 -8.03
C SER A 164 -3.15 -10.58 -9.05
N ASP A 165 -3.48 -10.48 -10.32
CA ASP A 165 -2.59 -10.84 -11.44
C ASP A 165 -2.64 -9.71 -12.47
N ALA A 166 -1.60 -8.87 -12.48
CA ALA A 166 -1.52 -7.75 -13.41
C ALA A 166 -1.41 -8.25 -14.86
N ASN A 167 -2.17 -7.64 -15.78
CA ASN A 167 -2.08 -8.03 -17.19
C ASN A 167 -0.73 -7.64 -17.82
N ALA A 168 -0.29 -8.42 -18.80
CA ALA A 168 1.04 -8.28 -19.38
C ALA A 168 1.26 -6.93 -20.08
N GLU A 169 0.23 -6.37 -20.69
CA GLU A 169 0.27 -5.09 -21.40
C GLU A 169 0.50 -3.93 -20.43
N PHE A 170 -0.16 -3.97 -19.27
CA PHE A 170 0.02 -2.96 -18.24
C PHE A 170 1.40 -3.07 -17.57
N VAL A 171 1.85 -4.29 -17.24
CA VAL A 171 3.22 -4.54 -16.75
C VAL A 171 4.26 -3.97 -17.73
N ALA A 172 4.11 -4.27 -19.02
CA ALA A 172 5.02 -3.77 -20.04
C ALA A 172 4.98 -2.23 -20.17
N TRP A 173 3.81 -1.61 -19.98
CA TRP A 173 3.68 -0.17 -19.96
C TRP A 173 4.39 0.46 -18.76
N VAL A 174 4.18 -0.06 -17.55
CA VAL A 174 4.86 0.40 -16.32
C VAL A 174 6.38 0.29 -16.46
N ARG A 175 6.87 -0.87 -16.91
CA ARG A 175 8.31 -1.08 -17.14
C ARG A 175 8.89 -0.04 -18.11
N ARG A 176 8.24 0.21 -19.23
CA ARG A 176 8.71 1.24 -20.19
C ARG A 176 8.76 2.64 -19.56
N VAL A 177 7.81 2.99 -18.68
CA VAL A 177 7.84 4.27 -17.97
C VAL A 177 9.05 4.35 -17.05
N LEU A 178 9.32 3.30 -16.28
CA LEU A 178 10.46 3.24 -15.37
C LEU A 178 11.80 3.28 -16.11
N GLU A 179 11.95 2.46 -17.14
CA GLU A 179 13.16 2.39 -17.98
C GLU A 179 13.46 3.73 -18.69
N LYS A 180 12.42 4.39 -19.22
CA LYS A 180 12.56 5.71 -19.86
C LYS A 180 13.08 6.80 -18.91
N ASN A 181 12.80 6.67 -17.62
CA ASN A 181 13.16 7.64 -16.59
C ASN A 181 14.35 7.17 -15.72
N ASP A 182 15.05 6.11 -16.12
CA ASP A 182 16.19 5.52 -15.41
C ASP A 182 15.84 5.15 -13.94
N ILE A 183 14.60 4.71 -13.70
CA ILE A 183 14.15 4.27 -12.39
C ILE A 183 14.42 2.77 -12.26
N ARG A 184 15.22 2.41 -11.26
CA ARG A 184 15.53 1.00 -10.97
C ARG A 184 14.32 0.28 -10.42
N TYR A 185 14.09 -0.91 -10.91
CA TYR A 185 13.05 -1.81 -10.42
C TYR A 185 13.51 -3.27 -10.46
N GLN A 186 12.80 -4.10 -9.76
CA GLN A 186 12.99 -5.54 -9.76
C GLN A 186 11.61 -6.21 -9.86
N ILE A 187 11.55 -7.39 -10.46
CA ILE A 187 10.33 -8.21 -10.45
C ILE A 187 10.41 -9.10 -9.23
N SER A 188 9.38 -9.10 -8.42
CA SER A 188 9.37 -9.84 -7.16
C SER A 188 8.00 -10.43 -6.85
N GLU A 189 7.95 -11.24 -5.82
CA GLU A 189 6.76 -11.79 -5.19
C GLU A 189 6.86 -11.61 -3.67
N LEU A 190 5.72 -11.46 -3.02
CA LEU A 190 5.61 -11.31 -1.56
C LEU A 190 5.81 -12.65 -0.85
N GLY A 191 7.06 -13.14 -0.80
CA GLY A 191 7.40 -14.41 -0.17
C GLY A 191 7.28 -15.61 -1.10
N LYS A 192 7.50 -16.80 -0.55
CA LYS A 192 7.49 -18.05 -1.29
C LYS A 192 6.07 -18.52 -1.52
N VAL A 193 5.71 -18.77 -2.79
CA VAL A 193 4.39 -19.31 -3.19
C VAL A 193 4.06 -20.58 -2.40
N ASP A 194 2.81 -20.77 -2.03
CA ASP A 194 2.26 -21.87 -1.22
C ASP A 194 2.74 -21.93 0.25
N VAL A 195 3.79 -21.21 0.63
CA VAL A 195 4.33 -21.20 2.00
C VAL A 195 3.98 -19.89 2.72
N GLY A 196 4.02 -18.80 2.02
CA GLY A 196 3.78 -17.46 2.56
C GLY A 196 3.09 -16.56 1.53
N GLY A 197 3.55 -15.35 1.43
CA GLY A 197 2.99 -14.32 0.58
C GLY A 197 2.00 -13.44 1.33
N GLY A 198 1.57 -12.38 0.68
CA GLY A 198 0.62 -11.41 1.18
C GLY A 198 -0.39 -11.03 0.10
N GLY A 199 -1.59 -10.67 0.53
CA GLY A 199 -2.53 -9.92 -0.28
C GLY A 199 -2.26 -8.43 -0.11
N THR A 200 -2.74 -7.65 -1.06
CA THR A 200 -2.74 -6.19 -1.05
C THR A 200 -4.12 -5.71 -1.45
N ILE A 201 -4.36 -4.41 -1.48
CA ILE A 201 -5.62 -3.85 -1.99
C ILE A 201 -5.77 -3.95 -3.52
N ALA A 202 -4.76 -4.45 -4.23
CA ALA A 202 -4.75 -4.49 -5.70
C ALA A 202 -5.96 -5.21 -6.29
N TYR A 203 -6.33 -6.38 -5.75
CA TYR A 203 -7.45 -7.18 -6.26
C TYR A 203 -8.78 -6.44 -6.20
N ILE A 204 -8.97 -5.52 -5.25
CA ILE A 204 -10.25 -4.83 -5.02
C ILE A 204 -10.63 -3.98 -6.25
N LEU A 205 -9.70 -3.17 -6.75
CA LEU A 205 -9.95 -2.39 -7.97
C LEU A 205 -9.74 -3.20 -9.25
N ALA A 206 -8.86 -4.19 -9.25
CA ALA A 206 -8.71 -5.12 -10.36
C ALA A 206 -10.04 -5.85 -10.67
N ASN A 207 -10.78 -6.28 -9.64
CA ASN A 207 -12.10 -6.90 -9.79
C ASN A 207 -13.17 -5.93 -10.34
N LYS A 208 -12.93 -4.63 -10.31
CA LYS A 208 -13.78 -3.60 -10.93
C LYS A 208 -13.35 -3.23 -12.35
N GLY A 209 -12.35 -3.93 -12.89
CA GLY A 209 -11.85 -3.74 -14.25
C GLY A 209 -10.72 -2.73 -14.40
N VAL A 210 -10.15 -2.23 -13.32
CA VAL A 210 -8.97 -1.35 -13.35
C VAL A 210 -7.71 -2.17 -13.69
N ASP A 211 -6.85 -1.64 -14.55
CA ASP A 211 -5.50 -2.19 -14.73
C ASP A 211 -4.66 -1.90 -13.48
N VAL A 212 -4.31 -2.91 -12.70
CA VAL A 212 -3.58 -2.76 -11.44
C VAL A 212 -2.29 -3.56 -11.44
N ILE A 213 -1.24 -3.01 -10.85
CA ILE A 213 -0.01 -3.73 -10.48
C ILE A 213 0.44 -3.27 -9.10
N ASP A 214 0.91 -4.20 -8.28
CA ASP A 214 1.57 -3.88 -7.03
C ASP A 214 2.98 -3.36 -7.28
N CYS A 215 3.32 -2.25 -6.63
CA CYS A 215 4.56 -1.53 -6.85
C CYS A 215 5.02 -0.91 -5.52
N GLY A 216 6.04 -1.50 -4.90
CA GLY A 216 6.42 -1.12 -3.55
C GLY A 216 7.91 -1.05 -3.28
N ILE A 217 8.23 -0.56 -2.11
CA ILE A 217 9.60 -0.42 -1.64
C ILE A 217 9.94 -1.63 -0.78
N PRO A 218 11.03 -2.38 -1.07
CA PRO A 218 11.43 -3.51 -0.25
C PRO A 218 11.79 -3.09 1.17
N VAL A 219 11.22 -3.78 2.16
CA VAL A 219 11.51 -3.57 3.58
C VAL A 219 11.90 -4.87 4.26
N LEU A 220 12.64 -4.77 5.35
CA LEU A 220 12.88 -5.87 6.29
C LEU A 220 12.07 -5.62 7.56
N SER A 221 11.67 -6.71 8.22
CA SER A 221 10.93 -6.66 9.48
C SER A 221 9.63 -5.85 9.39
N MET A 222 8.84 -6.10 8.34
CA MET A 222 7.67 -5.31 7.92
C MET A 222 6.75 -4.86 9.06
N HIS A 223 6.33 -5.76 9.93
CA HIS A 223 5.42 -5.45 11.04
C HIS A 223 6.13 -5.29 12.41
N ALA A 224 7.45 -5.19 12.42
CA ALA A 224 8.21 -5.01 13.65
C ALA A 224 8.18 -3.55 14.16
N PRO A 225 8.53 -3.31 15.44
CA PRO A 225 8.70 -1.95 15.95
C PRO A 225 9.72 -1.10 15.19
N TYR A 226 10.68 -1.74 14.51
CA TYR A 226 11.57 -1.11 13.54
C TYR A 226 11.48 -1.84 12.20
N VAL A 227 11.02 -1.14 11.20
CA VAL A 227 11.05 -1.58 9.80
C VAL A 227 12.24 -0.91 9.12
N VAL A 228 12.96 -1.65 8.30
CA VAL A 228 14.19 -1.17 7.66
C VAL A 228 14.01 -1.13 6.15
N THR A 229 14.38 -0.02 5.54
CA THR A 229 14.45 0.14 4.09
C THR A 229 15.70 0.94 3.68
N SER A 230 15.97 1.01 2.37
CA SER A 230 17.10 1.76 1.79
C SER A 230 16.63 2.88 0.88
#